data_4db5c6aa48b5a2a14859e9555576aa23
#
_entry.id   4db5c6aa48b5a2a14859e9555576aa23
#
_cell.length_a   1.000
_cell.length_b   1.000
_cell.length_c   1.000
_cell.angle_alpha   90.00
_cell.angle_beta   90.00
_cell.angle_gamma   90.00
#
_symmetry.space_group_name_H-M   'P 1'
#
loop_
_entity.id
_entity.type
_entity.pdbx_description
1 polymer ?
#
loop_
_entity_poly.entity_id
_entity_poly.type
_entity_poly.pdbx_seq_one_letter_code
_entity_poly.pdbx_strand_id
1 'polypeptide(L)'
;KFHWKWGDYELKQAAHMHKTIAEIFHAMGGRTTSPVQTDGAKAIQNGGVIIHEVGSLMMGSDPQKSVLNSHCQAWEVPNLFVADGAPFVSNADKNPTLTIMALAWRTSDYIVEQFKKRNI
;
A
#
# COMPACT_ATOMS: atom_id res chain seq x y z
N LYS A 1 -16.43 12.22 -4.21
CA LYS A 1 -16.82 11.52 -2.97
C LYS A 1 -16.42 10.08 -3.10
N PHE A 2 -15.55 9.58 -2.19
CA PHE A 2 -15.16 8.17 -2.15
C PHE A 2 -16.14 7.38 -1.29
N HIS A 3 -16.61 6.23 -1.78
CA HIS A 3 -17.41 5.27 -1.05
C HIS A 3 -16.53 4.06 -0.76
N TRP A 4 -16.00 3.99 0.45
CA TRP A 4 -15.07 2.96 0.86
C TRP A 4 -15.40 2.45 2.26
N LYS A 5 -15.17 1.16 2.53
CA LYS A 5 -15.33 0.53 3.83
C LYS A 5 -14.37 -0.64 3.97
N TRP A 6 -13.99 -0.95 5.21
CA TRP A 6 -13.26 -2.19 5.50
C TRP A 6 -14.14 -3.41 5.21
N GLY A 7 -13.54 -4.45 4.66
CA GLY A 7 -14.19 -5.75 4.49
C GLY A 7 -14.15 -6.58 5.78
N ASP A 8 -14.87 -7.70 5.78
CA ASP A 8 -14.97 -8.58 6.95
C ASP A 8 -13.62 -9.19 7.35
N TYR A 9 -12.72 -9.39 6.37
CA TYR A 9 -11.37 -9.93 6.63
C TYR A 9 -10.52 -8.94 7.42
N GLU A 10 -10.46 -7.69 7.01
CA GLU A 10 -9.71 -6.64 7.68
C GLU A 10 -10.22 -6.42 9.10
N LEU A 11 -11.54 -6.41 9.29
CA LEU A 11 -12.14 -6.26 10.61
C LEU A 11 -11.80 -7.42 11.55
N LYS A 12 -11.87 -8.67 11.06
CA LYS A 12 -11.45 -9.86 11.83
C LYS A 12 -9.96 -9.86 12.13
N GLN A 13 -9.13 -9.47 11.15
CA GLN A 13 -7.69 -9.38 11.31
C GLN A 13 -7.31 -8.33 12.36
N ALA A 14 -7.94 -7.15 12.34
CA ALA A 14 -7.71 -6.09 13.32
C ALA A 14 -8.04 -6.54 14.75
N ALA A 15 -9.21 -7.16 14.96
CA ALA A 15 -9.61 -7.69 16.26
C ALA A 15 -8.64 -8.79 16.75
N HIS A 16 -8.25 -9.71 15.88
CA HIS A 16 -7.28 -10.77 16.19
C HIS A 16 -5.91 -10.19 16.57
N MET A 17 -5.44 -9.19 15.81
CA MET A 17 -4.15 -8.52 16.08
C MET A 17 -4.14 -7.84 17.44
N HIS A 18 -5.20 -7.11 17.81
CA HIS A 18 -5.33 -6.49 19.13
C HIS A 18 -5.21 -7.52 20.26
N LYS A 19 -5.91 -8.66 20.12
CA LYS A 19 -5.86 -9.76 21.10
C LYS A 19 -4.43 -10.34 21.19
N THR A 20 -3.83 -10.68 20.05
CA THR A 20 -2.49 -11.29 20.01
C THR A 20 -1.42 -10.38 20.60
N ILE A 21 -1.46 -9.07 20.28
CA ILE A 21 -0.51 -8.11 20.83
C ILE A 21 -0.69 -8.01 22.36
N ALA A 22 -1.91 -7.97 22.87
CA ALA A 22 -2.18 -7.94 24.31
C ALA A 22 -1.65 -9.21 25.01
N GLU A 23 -1.84 -10.38 24.42
CA GLU A 23 -1.32 -11.67 24.93
C GLU A 23 0.22 -11.66 25.00
N ILE A 24 0.89 -11.16 23.98
CA ILE A 24 2.36 -10.99 23.95
C ILE A 24 2.81 -10.06 25.09
N PHE A 25 2.19 -8.88 25.23
CA PHE A 25 2.52 -7.94 26.29
C PHE A 25 2.33 -8.53 27.68
N HIS A 26 1.24 -9.26 27.90
CA HIS A 26 0.99 -9.95 29.17
C HIS A 26 2.02 -11.05 29.44
N ALA A 27 2.38 -11.84 28.44
CA ALA A 27 3.42 -12.88 28.56
C ALA A 27 4.80 -12.29 28.89
N MET A 28 5.07 -11.05 28.44
CA MET A 28 6.29 -10.29 28.81
C MET A 28 6.22 -9.65 30.20
N GLY A 29 5.14 -9.84 30.97
CA GLY A 29 4.92 -9.21 32.29
C GLY A 29 4.34 -7.79 32.21
N GLY A 30 3.97 -7.32 31.03
CA GLY A 30 3.34 -6.02 30.82
C GLY A 30 1.83 -6.02 31.08
N ARG A 31 1.24 -4.82 31.05
CA ARG A 31 -0.22 -4.62 31.14
C ARG A 31 -0.69 -3.65 30.08
N THR A 32 -1.84 -3.92 29.48
CA THR A 32 -2.50 -2.97 28.58
C THR A 32 -3.11 -1.83 29.39
N THR A 33 -2.94 -0.60 28.93
CA THR A 33 -3.49 0.61 29.57
C THR A 33 -4.91 0.95 29.09
N SER A 34 -5.34 0.29 28.03
CA SER A 34 -6.69 0.44 27.45
C SER A 34 -7.31 -0.93 27.16
N PRO A 35 -8.65 -1.03 27.11
CA PRO A 35 -9.33 -2.28 26.79
C PRO A 35 -8.90 -2.81 25.42
N VAL A 36 -8.68 -4.14 25.35
CA VAL A 36 -8.42 -4.84 24.10
C VAL A 36 -9.68 -4.82 23.25
N GLN A 37 -9.59 -4.30 22.04
CA GLN A 37 -10.73 -4.26 21.12
C GLN A 37 -10.95 -5.62 20.48
N THR A 38 -12.11 -6.21 20.74
CA THR A 38 -12.58 -7.47 20.14
C THR A 38 -13.57 -7.24 18.99
N ASP A 39 -14.06 -6.01 18.84
CA ASP A 39 -14.87 -5.57 17.72
C ASP A 39 -13.92 -4.93 16.66
N GLY A 40 -13.82 -5.56 15.50
CA GLY A 40 -12.94 -5.10 14.44
C GLY A 40 -13.23 -3.68 13.97
N ALA A 41 -14.48 -3.27 13.97
CA ALA A 41 -14.86 -1.90 13.59
C ALA A 41 -14.36 -0.84 14.58
N LYS A 42 -14.10 -1.22 15.83
CA LYS A 42 -13.50 -0.35 16.86
C LYS A 42 -11.97 -0.52 16.96
N ALA A 43 -11.44 -1.59 16.39
CA ALA A 43 -10.03 -1.92 16.41
C ALA A 43 -9.24 -1.25 15.27
N ILE A 44 -9.92 -0.70 14.27
CA ILE A 44 -9.31 -0.14 13.06
C ILE A 44 -9.86 1.26 12.79
N GLN A 45 -9.01 2.15 12.29
CA GLN A 45 -9.41 3.50 11.90
C GLN A 45 -10.14 3.50 10.56
N ASN A 46 -10.93 4.53 10.32
CA ASN A 46 -11.54 4.76 9.02
C ASN A 46 -10.46 4.94 7.94
N GLY A 47 -10.77 4.55 6.70
CA GLY A 47 -9.90 4.84 5.55
C GLY A 47 -9.65 6.34 5.38
N GLY A 48 -8.44 6.70 4.94
CA GLY A 48 -8.01 8.08 4.77
C GLY A 48 -7.54 8.79 6.05
N VAL A 49 -7.47 8.09 7.18
CA VAL A 49 -6.94 8.62 8.45
C VAL A 49 -5.42 8.43 8.55
N ILE A 50 -4.90 7.45 7.84
CA ILE A 50 -3.46 7.13 7.77
C ILE A 50 -2.90 7.62 6.45
N ILE A 51 -1.60 7.85 6.38
CA ILE A 51 -0.86 8.38 5.21
C ILE A 51 -0.16 7.28 4.39
N HIS A 52 -0.65 6.06 4.39
CA HIS A 52 -0.06 4.91 3.72
C HIS A 52 -0.97 4.34 2.61
N GLU A 53 -1.82 5.18 2.04
CA GLU A 53 -2.67 4.82 0.91
C GLU A 53 -1.80 4.57 -0.33
N VAL A 54 -2.03 3.43 -0.98
CA VAL A 54 -1.31 2.98 -2.17
C VAL A 54 -2.28 2.34 -3.17
N GLY A 55 -1.82 2.03 -4.40
CA GLY A 55 -2.55 1.17 -5.33
C GLY A 55 -3.60 1.85 -6.19
N SER A 56 -3.65 3.19 -6.26
CA SER A 56 -4.64 3.90 -7.09
C SER A 56 -4.39 3.78 -8.60
N LEU A 57 -3.13 3.53 -9.02
CA LEU A 57 -2.70 3.33 -10.41
C LEU A 57 -1.81 2.10 -10.49
N MET A 58 -2.37 0.93 -10.17
CA MET A 58 -1.59 -0.31 -10.03
C MET A 58 -0.78 -0.65 -11.28
N MET A 59 0.48 -1.08 -11.06
CA MET A 59 1.30 -1.66 -12.11
C MET A 59 0.93 -3.13 -12.34
N GLY A 60 1.22 -3.62 -13.53
CA GLY A 60 0.99 -5.01 -13.89
C GLY A 60 1.63 -5.40 -15.22
N SER A 61 1.42 -6.64 -15.63
CA SER A 61 1.91 -7.20 -16.91
C SER A 61 0.84 -7.22 -18.02
N ASP A 62 -0.40 -6.89 -17.68
CA ASP A 62 -1.54 -6.95 -18.58
C ASP A 62 -2.21 -5.57 -18.64
N PRO A 63 -2.20 -4.91 -19.81
CA PRO A 63 -2.79 -3.58 -19.98
C PRO A 63 -4.31 -3.55 -19.78
N GLN A 64 -4.98 -4.71 -19.83
CA GLN A 64 -6.41 -4.79 -19.53
C GLN A 64 -6.72 -4.85 -18.04
N LYS A 65 -5.71 -5.08 -17.18
CA LYS A 65 -5.87 -5.28 -15.74
C LYS A 65 -5.06 -4.30 -14.90
N SER A 66 -4.23 -3.48 -15.53
CA SER A 66 -3.38 -2.51 -14.84
C SER A 66 -3.30 -1.21 -15.62
N VAL A 67 -3.11 -0.11 -14.91
CA VAL A 67 -2.93 1.23 -15.51
C VAL A 67 -1.50 1.41 -15.98
N LEU A 68 -0.54 0.86 -15.23
CA LEU A 68 0.89 1.00 -15.48
C LEU A 68 1.52 -0.37 -15.79
N ASN A 69 2.61 -0.33 -16.56
CA ASN A 69 3.48 -1.47 -16.75
C ASN A 69 4.44 -1.65 -15.55
N SER A 70 5.31 -2.66 -15.62
CA SER A 70 6.29 -2.97 -14.56
C SER A 70 7.33 -1.86 -14.30
N HIS A 71 7.44 -0.87 -15.16
CA HIS A 71 8.33 0.29 -15.01
C HIS A 71 7.60 1.55 -14.54
N CYS A 72 6.38 1.41 -14.00
CA CYS A 72 5.53 2.52 -13.58
C CYS A 72 5.17 3.49 -14.72
N GLN A 73 5.23 3.04 -15.96
CA GLN A 73 4.87 3.78 -17.18
C GLN A 73 3.42 3.47 -17.54
N ALA A 74 2.65 4.48 -17.90
CA ALA A 74 1.27 4.29 -18.39
C ALA A 74 1.25 3.54 -19.72
N TRP A 75 0.34 2.57 -19.83
CA TRP A 75 0.18 1.79 -21.05
C TRP A 75 -0.28 2.64 -22.24
N GLU A 76 -1.20 3.57 -21.98
CA GLU A 76 -1.82 4.38 -23.03
C GLU A 76 -1.04 5.66 -23.36
N VAL A 77 -0.14 6.09 -22.46
CA VAL A 77 0.60 7.35 -22.59
C VAL A 77 2.08 7.08 -22.34
N PRO A 78 2.87 6.77 -23.39
CA PRO A 78 4.24 6.27 -23.24
C PRO A 78 5.23 7.22 -22.56
N ASN A 79 4.94 8.50 -22.49
CA ASN A 79 5.76 9.51 -21.81
C ASN A 79 5.23 9.91 -20.42
N LEU A 80 4.25 9.15 -19.88
CA LEU A 80 3.70 9.35 -18.54
C LEU A 80 4.19 8.26 -17.59
N PHE A 81 4.77 8.68 -16.47
CA PHE A 81 5.28 7.82 -15.42
C PHE A 81 4.73 8.25 -14.05
N VAL A 82 4.62 7.29 -13.13
CA VAL A 82 4.15 7.52 -11.77
C VAL A 82 5.23 7.15 -10.78
N ALA A 83 5.61 8.06 -9.88
CA ALA A 83 6.76 7.93 -8.99
C ALA A 83 6.40 8.05 -7.50
N ASP A 84 5.21 7.64 -7.12
CA ASP A 84 4.70 7.61 -5.74
C ASP A 84 4.22 6.21 -5.31
N GLY A 85 3.31 6.12 -4.35
CA GLY A 85 2.73 4.84 -3.89
C GLY A 85 1.62 4.29 -4.79
N ALA A 86 1.14 5.03 -5.78
CA ALA A 86 0.04 4.61 -6.64
C ALA A 86 0.31 3.34 -7.46
N PRO A 87 1.56 3.05 -7.92
CA PRO A 87 1.89 1.81 -8.65
C PRO A 87 1.75 0.52 -7.85
N PHE A 88 1.68 0.57 -6.52
CA PHE A 88 1.63 -0.63 -5.69
C PHE A 88 0.39 -1.47 -5.98
N VAL A 89 0.56 -2.77 -6.05
CA VAL A 89 -0.55 -3.73 -6.19
C VAL A 89 -1.14 -4.15 -4.83
N SER A 90 -0.36 -4.00 -3.77
CA SER A 90 -0.75 -4.21 -2.37
C SER A 90 0.23 -3.50 -1.46
N ASN A 91 -0.15 -3.26 -0.21
CA ASN A 91 0.76 -2.78 0.83
C ASN A 91 0.98 -3.89 1.86
N ALA A 92 2.21 -4.03 2.33
CA ALA A 92 2.58 -4.91 3.41
C ALA A 92 2.34 -4.24 4.79
N ASP A 93 2.69 -4.94 5.86
CA ASP A 93 2.68 -4.45 7.24
C ASP A 93 3.76 -3.38 7.54
N LYS A 94 4.61 -3.07 6.55
CA LYS A 94 5.71 -2.11 6.67
C LYS A 94 5.37 -0.76 6.03
N ASN A 95 6.02 0.29 6.53
CA ASN A 95 5.93 1.63 5.97
C ASN A 95 6.38 1.63 4.51
N PRO A 96 5.64 2.21 3.56
CA PRO A 96 5.89 2.05 2.12
C PRO A 96 6.98 2.97 1.56
N THR A 97 7.42 4.02 2.27
CA THR A 97 8.25 5.10 1.72
C THR A 97 9.56 4.61 1.10
N LEU A 98 10.27 3.67 1.76
CA LEU A 98 11.53 3.13 1.22
C LEU A 98 11.30 2.41 -0.12
N THR A 99 10.21 1.65 -0.23
CA THR A 99 9.83 0.96 -1.47
C THR A 99 9.39 1.96 -2.55
N ILE A 100 8.66 3.02 -2.18
CA ILE A 100 8.32 4.11 -3.11
C ILE A 100 9.59 4.73 -3.69
N MET A 101 10.58 5.06 -2.86
CA MET A 101 11.86 5.62 -3.30
C MET A 101 12.61 4.67 -4.23
N ALA A 102 12.65 3.38 -3.92
CA ALA A 102 13.30 2.37 -4.76
C ALA A 102 12.62 2.23 -6.13
N LEU A 103 11.29 2.24 -6.17
CA LEU A 103 10.53 2.23 -7.42
C LEU A 103 10.75 3.51 -8.23
N ALA A 104 10.73 4.67 -7.60
CA ALA A 104 10.99 5.95 -8.24
C ALA A 104 12.40 5.99 -8.86
N TRP A 105 13.41 5.49 -8.17
CA TRP A 105 14.77 5.38 -8.69
C TRP A 105 14.81 4.47 -9.93
N ARG A 106 14.28 3.26 -9.83
CA ARG A 106 14.20 2.33 -10.96
C ARG A 106 13.48 2.93 -12.17
N THR A 107 12.39 3.64 -11.93
CA THR A 107 11.62 4.34 -12.97
C THR A 107 12.46 5.44 -13.62
N SER A 108 13.23 6.20 -12.83
CA SER A 108 14.12 7.25 -13.33
C SER A 108 15.22 6.69 -14.24
N ASP A 109 15.86 5.58 -13.85
CA ASP A 109 16.85 4.90 -14.68
C ASP A 109 16.24 4.43 -16.01
N TYR A 110 15.04 3.87 -15.96
CA TYR A 110 14.31 3.46 -17.15
C TYR A 110 13.97 4.65 -18.08
N ILE A 111 13.51 5.77 -17.52
CA ILE A 111 13.23 7.00 -18.29
C ILE A 111 14.48 7.46 -19.03
N VAL A 112 15.62 7.53 -18.34
CA VAL A 112 16.90 7.94 -18.95
C VAL A 112 17.30 6.99 -20.10
N GLU A 113 17.10 5.69 -19.92
CA GLU A 113 17.39 4.70 -20.95
C GLU A 113 16.47 4.88 -22.17
N GLN A 114 15.15 5.01 -21.95
CA GLN A 114 14.18 5.19 -23.04
C GLN A 114 14.39 6.51 -23.78
N PHE A 115 14.72 7.58 -23.06
CA PHE A 115 15.04 8.87 -23.67
C PHE A 115 16.28 8.78 -24.58
N LYS A 116 17.36 8.12 -24.14
CA LYS A 116 18.56 7.89 -24.97
C LYS A 116 18.27 7.08 -26.24
N LYS A 117 17.30 6.16 -26.14
CA LYS A 117 16.85 5.34 -27.28
C LYS A 117 15.82 6.07 -28.18
N ARG A 118 15.38 7.27 -27.80
CA ARG A 118 14.32 8.04 -28.46
C ARG A 118 12.98 7.31 -28.54
N ASN A 119 12.66 6.53 -27.51
CA ASN A 119 11.38 5.83 -27.38
C ASN A 119 10.32 6.67 -26.66
N ILE A 120 10.75 7.74 -25.98
CA ILE A 120 9.90 8.73 -25.27
C ILE A 120 10.47 10.12 -25.48
#